data_c9455a53dc2b1dd8a7ae899c1197dd87
#
_entry.id   c9455a53dc2b1dd8a7ae899c1197dd87
#
_cell.length_a   1.000
_cell.length_b   1.000
_cell.length_c   1.000
_cell.angle_alpha   90.00
_cell.angle_beta   90.00
_cell.angle_gamma   90.00
#
_symmetry.space_group_name_H-M   'P 1'
#
loop_
_entity.id
_entity.type
_entity.pdbx_description
1 polymer ?
#
loop_
_entity_poly.entity_id
_entity_poly.type
_entity_poly.pdbx_seq_one_letter_code
_entity_poly.pdbx_strand_id
1 'polypeptide(L)'
;MNSGQGSGAAAHVILHIGAGSFHRAHQAWYLHRLNEAKVAGEPHWSLTVGNIRSDMNAVLDALAAQNGVYTLETVTPQGERAYETIRSIERVVPWTESLDALIEAGADPACKIIAFTVTEGGYYLDEDDELDTANADLAADLKGGHTTIYGALAAILDARMKRGAGPVTLQTCDNLRSNGERFHAGMSEFLERRGADDLAQWFDDNTACPSSMVDRITPRPTPDVRERVKAATGVDDACPVMGESFIQWVIEDRFIAGRPAWEKVGAELVDSVLPYEEAKIRILNATHSCIAWAGTLVGLTYIHEGTLDPDINKFAFDYVTEDVIPSLTPSPLDLERYRDVVLERFGNPYIQDTNQRVAADGFSKLPGFIAPTLAECFERGVTPSATAMLPALFFRFLERWNAGTLPYAYQDGVMDERIAHGFFSAPDPLQAFAADRLLWGSMAQTPELESALAGALARVDVWLAKRGAA
;
A
#
# COMPACT_ATOMS: atom_id res chain seq x y z
N MET A 1 -18.94 -35.50 -40.17
CA MET A 1 -19.49 -35.39 -38.83
C MET A 1 -18.44 -35.89 -37.87
N ASN A 2 -17.74 -35.03 -37.25
CA ASN A 2 -16.87 -35.35 -36.12
C ASN A 2 -16.84 -34.08 -35.25
N SER A 3 -17.75 -34.04 -34.29
CA SER A 3 -17.83 -33.02 -33.25
C SER A 3 -16.70 -33.28 -32.27
N GLY A 4 -15.59 -32.58 -32.44
CA GLY A 4 -14.54 -32.49 -31.43
C GLY A 4 -15.08 -31.67 -30.26
N GLN A 5 -15.62 -32.36 -29.24
CA GLN A 5 -15.76 -31.78 -27.92
C GLN A 5 -14.35 -31.56 -27.37
N GLY A 6 -13.85 -30.32 -27.51
CA GLY A 6 -12.75 -29.85 -26.69
C GLY A 6 -13.24 -29.95 -25.23
N SER A 7 -12.58 -30.76 -24.41
CA SER A 7 -12.74 -30.71 -22.95
C SER A 7 -12.31 -29.31 -22.52
N GLY A 8 -13.28 -28.43 -22.36
CA GLY A 8 -13.05 -27.11 -21.78
C GLY A 8 -12.48 -27.32 -20.38
N ALA A 9 -11.20 -27.07 -20.18
CA ALA A 9 -10.64 -26.92 -18.85
C ALA A 9 -11.54 -25.92 -18.11
N ALA A 10 -11.95 -26.23 -16.89
CA ALA A 10 -12.78 -25.34 -16.10
C ALA A 10 -12.09 -24.00 -16.01
N ALA A 11 -12.76 -22.93 -16.44
CA ALA A 11 -12.20 -21.60 -16.39
C ALA A 11 -11.87 -21.23 -14.93
N HIS A 12 -10.68 -20.67 -14.71
CA HIS A 12 -10.28 -20.15 -13.42
C HIS A 12 -10.31 -18.62 -13.50
N VAL A 13 -11.10 -18.01 -12.64
CA VAL A 13 -11.33 -16.57 -12.65
C VAL A 13 -10.87 -15.95 -11.35
N ILE A 14 -10.18 -14.82 -11.47
CA ILE A 14 -9.95 -13.87 -10.38
C ILE A 14 -10.92 -12.73 -10.61
N LEU A 15 -11.78 -12.44 -9.65
CA LEU A 15 -12.51 -11.17 -9.61
C LEU A 15 -11.67 -10.16 -8.84
N HIS A 16 -11.32 -9.04 -9.46
CA HIS A 16 -10.67 -7.94 -8.75
C HIS A 16 -11.61 -6.75 -8.58
N ILE A 17 -11.76 -6.30 -7.34
CA ILE A 17 -12.54 -5.13 -6.96
C ILE A 17 -11.58 -3.94 -6.81
N GLY A 18 -11.73 -2.97 -7.70
CA GLY A 18 -10.85 -1.81 -7.80
C GLY A 18 -10.10 -1.78 -9.14
N ALA A 19 -10.36 -0.77 -9.98
CA ALA A 19 -9.74 -0.62 -11.30
C ALA A 19 -8.57 0.38 -11.29
N GLY A 20 -7.96 0.61 -10.13
CA GLY A 20 -6.91 1.60 -9.90
C GLY A 20 -5.62 1.34 -10.71
N SER A 21 -4.77 2.36 -10.79
CA SER A 21 -3.48 2.27 -11.49
C SER A 21 -2.57 1.23 -10.86
N PHE A 22 -2.58 1.12 -9.53
CA PHE A 22 -1.75 0.15 -8.81
C PHE A 22 -2.09 -1.28 -9.22
N HIS A 23 -3.35 -1.70 -9.13
CA HIS A 23 -3.77 -3.03 -9.55
C HIS A 23 -3.33 -3.34 -10.99
N ARG A 24 -3.56 -2.40 -11.92
CA ARG A 24 -3.22 -2.57 -13.34
C ARG A 24 -1.71 -2.62 -13.61
N ALA A 25 -0.92 -1.95 -12.78
CA ALA A 25 0.54 -1.99 -12.87
C ALA A 25 1.15 -3.13 -12.04
N HIS A 26 0.41 -3.84 -11.21
CA HIS A 26 0.92 -4.84 -10.26
C HIS A 26 0.27 -6.22 -10.48
N GLN A 27 -0.87 -6.52 -9.83
CA GLN A 27 -1.47 -7.86 -9.87
C GLN A 27 -1.83 -8.31 -11.29
N ALA A 28 -2.39 -7.40 -12.09
CA ALA A 28 -2.75 -7.68 -13.48
C ALA A 28 -1.51 -7.96 -14.35
N TRP A 29 -0.37 -7.32 -14.05
CA TRP A 29 0.90 -7.59 -14.71
C TRP A 29 1.41 -9.01 -14.39
N TYR A 30 1.39 -9.44 -13.12
CA TYR A 30 1.82 -10.78 -12.73
C TYR A 30 0.98 -11.87 -13.45
N LEU A 31 -0.34 -11.68 -13.52
CA LEU A 31 -1.20 -12.62 -14.22
C LEU A 31 -0.95 -12.61 -15.73
N HIS A 32 -0.74 -11.42 -16.33
CA HIS A 32 -0.37 -11.30 -17.73
C HIS A 32 0.92 -12.06 -18.04
N ARG A 33 1.96 -11.86 -17.22
CA ARG A 33 3.26 -12.54 -17.37
C ARG A 33 3.13 -14.08 -17.25
N LEU A 34 2.31 -14.55 -16.30
CA LEU A 34 2.07 -15.97 -16.13
C LEU A 34 1.38 -16.58 -17.36
N ASN A 35 0.34 -15.95 -17.85
CA ASN A 35 -0.38 -16.41 -19.04
C ASN A 35 0.51 -16.40 -20.30
N GLU A 36 1.34 -15.37 -20.47
CA GLU A 36 2.31 -15.30 -21.58
C GLU A 36 3.42 -16.36 -21.47
N ALA A 37 3.85 -16.70 -20.27
CA ALA A 37 4.88 -17.71 -20.02
C ALA A 37 4.43 -19.12 -20.42
N LYS A 38 3.12 -19.38 -20.54
CA LYS A 38 2.53 -20.68 -20.92
C LYS A 38 3.15 -21.84 -20.17
N VAL A 39 3.21 -21.73 -18.85
CA VAL A 39 3.82 -22.72 -17.97
C VAL A 39 3.10 -24.08 -18.16
N ALA A 40 3.85 -25.12 -18.43
CA ALA A 40 3.27 -26.45 -18.68
C ALA A 40 2.49 -26.96 -17.45
N GLY A 41 1.24 -27.36 -17.67
CA GLY A 41 0.34 -27.85 -16.62
C GLY A 41 -0.39 -26.73 -15.84
N GLU A 42 -0.05 -25.47 -16.04
CA GLU A 42 -0.76 -24.35 -15.47
C GLU A 42 -2.04 -24.06 -16.26
N PRO A 43 -3.21 -24.00 -15.61
CA PRO A 43 -4.43 -23.60 -16.30
C PRO A 43 -4.38 -22.11 -16.67
N HIS A 44 -5.15 -21.74 -17.69
CA HIS A 44 -5.34 -20.33 -17.99
C HIS A 44 -6.20 -19.67 -16.91
N TRP A 45 -5.73 -18.55 -16.39
CA TRP A 45 -6.46 -17.73 -15.43
C TRP A 45 -6.90 -16.43 -16.10
N SER A 46 -8.16 -16.08 -15.98
CA SER A 46 -8.69 -14.80 -16.45
C SER A 46 -8.95 -13.85 -15.30
N LEU A 47 -8.81 -12.55 -15.58
CA LEU A 47 -9.11 -11.49 -14.64
C LEU A 47 -10.42 -10.79 -15.04
N THR A 48 -11.36 -10.77 -14.11
CA THR A 48 -12.56 -9.93 -14.19
C THR A 48 -12.35 -8.72 -13.28
N VAL A 49 -12.55 -7.53 -13.79
CA VAL A 49 -12.37 -6.28 -13.01
C VAL A 49 -13.69 -5.55 -12.88
N GLY A 50 -13.99 -5.08 -11.68
CA GLY A 50 -15.13 -4.21 -11.37
C GLY A 50 -14.80 -3.26 -10.24
N ASN A 51 -15.79 -2.44 -9.83
CA ASN A 51 -15.64 -1.53 -8.69
C ASN A 51 -16.93 -1.47 -7.89
N ILE A 52 -16.84 -1.10 -6.61
CA ILE A 52 -18.01 -0.94 -5.72
C ILE A 52 -18.52 0.51 -5.68
N ARG A 53 -17.79 1.46 -6.29
CA ARG A 53 -18.14 2.89 -6.36
C ARG A 53 -18.05 3.40 -7.80
N SER A 54 -18.72 4.51 -8.07
CA SER A 54 -18.78 5.13 -9.40
C SER A 54 -17.53 5.94 -9.78
N ASP A 55 -16.63 6.17 -8.85
CA ASP A 55 -15.43 7.01 -9.01
C ASP A 55 -14.46 6.51 -10.10
N MET A 56 -14.50 5.21 -10.43
CA MET A 56 -13.68 4.60 -11.47
C MET A 56 -14.42 4.32 -12.78
N ASN A 57 -15.66 4.81 -12.97
CA ASN A 57 -16.45 4.52 -14.17
C ASN A 57 -15.71 4.88 -15.47
N ALA A 58 -15.06 6.03 -15.54
CA ALA A 58 -14.30 6.42 -16.72
C ALA A 58 -13.18 5.43 -17.09
N VAL A 59 -12.53 4.82 -16.08
CA VAL A 59 -11.50 3.79 -16.32
C VAL A 59 -12.13 2.47 -16.72
N LEU A 60 -13.24 2.06 -16.10
CA LEU A 60 -13.96 0.84 -16.46
C LEU A 60 -14.51 0.94 -17.90
N ASP A 61 -15.08 2.08 -18.28
CA ASP A 61 -15.57 2.31 -19.64
C ASP A 61 -14.43 2.26 -20.67
N ALA A 62 -13.29 2.88 -20.38
CA ALA A 62 -12.11 2.84 -21.24
C ALA A 62 -11.57 1.40 -21.38
N LEU A 63 -11.44 0.65 -20.30
CA LEU A 63 -11.03 -0.75 -20.31
C LEU A 63 -12.03 -1.60 -21.11
N ALA A 64 -13.33 -1.43 -20.90
CA ALA A 64 -14.36 -2.17 -21.63
C ALA A 64 -14.29 -1.87 -23.13
N ALA A 65 -14.14 -0.61 -23.52
CA ALA A 65 -13.99 -0.20 -24.93
C ALA A 65 -12.74 -0.79 -25.59
N GLN A 66 -11.71 -1.11 -24.81
CA GLN A 66 -10.43 -1.70 -25.26
C GLN A 66 -10.39 -3.22 -25.02
N ASN A 67 -11.50 -3.88 -24.69
CA ASN A 67 -11.57 -5.30 -24.35
C ASN A 67 -10.59 -5.71 -23.23
N GLY A 68 -10.44 -4.85 -22.22
CA GLY A 68 -9.53 -5.07 -21.08
C GLY A 68 -8.04 -4.84 -21.37
N VAL A 69 -7.68 -4.53 -22.60
CA VAL A 69 -6.28 -4.34 -23.02
C VAL A 69 -5.82 -2.91 -22.75
N TYR A 70 -4.65 -2.76 -22.17
CA TYR A 70 -4.02 -1.45 -21.92
C TYR A 70 -2.49 -1.57 -21.94
N THR A 71 -1.81 -0.43 -21.96
CA THR A 71 -0.35 -0.35 -21.96
C THR A 71 0.18 0.03 -20.58
N LEU A 72 1.14 -0.74 -20.10
CA LEU A 72 1.96 -0.40 -18.95
C LEU A 72 3.29 0.19 -19.44
N GLU A 73 3.56 1.46 -19.08
CA GLU A 73 4.87 2.08 -19.21
C GLU A 73 5.66 1.82 -17.93
N THR A 74 6.88 1.29 -18.04
CA THR A 74 7.79 1.20 -16.89
C THR A 74 9.03 2.04 -17.16
N VAL A 75 9.62 2.60 -16.08
CA VAL A 75 10.81 3.42 -16.18
C VAL A 75 11.84 2.99 -15.13
N THR A 76 13.10 2.78 -15.58
CA THR A 76 14.23 2.49 -14.67
C THR A 76 14.77 3.78 -14.05
N PRO A 77 15.58 3.70 -12.95
CA PRO A 77 16.28 4.85 -12.41
C PRO A 77 17.21 5.56 -13.44
N GLN A 78 17.66 4.85 -14.46
CA GLN A 78 18.51 5.36 -15.54
C GLN A 78 17.70 6.00 -16.67
N GLY A 79 16.35 5.95 -16.60
CA GLY A 79 15.45 6.56 -17.58
C GLY A 79 15.10 5.69 -18.77
N GLU A 80 15.49 4.42 -18.76
CA GLU A 80 15.07 3.46 -19.79
C GLU A 80 13.58 3.16 -19.62
N ARG A 81 12.82 3.34 -20.72
CA ARG A 81 11.37 3.08 -20.72
C ARG A 81 11.07 1.82 -21.50
N ALA A 82 10.20 1.00 -20.92
CA ALA A 82 9.61 -0.15 -21.59
C ALA A 82 8.09 0.01 -21.64
N TYR A 83 7.47 -0.53 -22.69
CA TYR A 83 6.03 -0.49 -22.92
C TYR A 83 5.54 -1.91 -23.13
N GLU A 84 4.66 -2.35 -22.25
CA GLU A 84 4.10 -3.71 -22.30
C GLU A 84 2.59 -3.66 -22.45
N THR A 85 2.04 -4.43 -23.39
CA THR A 85 0.59 -4.51 -23.60
C THR A 85 0.02 -5.57 -22.70
N ILE A 86 -0.74 -5.18 -21.68
CA ILE A 86 -1.35 -6.06 -20.69
C ILE A 86 -2.68 -6.59 -21.21
N ARG A 87 -2.89 -7.90 -21.09
CA ARG A 87 -4.04 -8.65 -21.65
C ARG A 87 -4.70 -9.58 -20.64
N SER A 88 -4.36 -9.50 -19.37
CA SER A 88 -4.91 -10.39 -18.33
C SER A 88 -6.35 -10.07 -17.97
N ILE A 89 -6.82 -8.84 -18.17
CA ILE A 89 -8.22 -8.46 -17.97
C ILE A 89 -9.03 -8.92 -19.17
N GLU A 90 -9.87 -9.92 -18.98
CA GLU A 90 -10.70 -10.48 -20.06
C GLU A 90 -12.18 -10.06 -19.94
N ARG A 91 -12.58 -9.61 -18.75
CA ARG A 91 -13.92 -9.10 -18.50
C ARG A 91 -13.88 -7.86 -17.64
N VAL A 92 -14.64 -6.85 -18.05
CA VAL A 92 -14.89 -5.63 -17.27
C VAL A 92 -16.36 -5.63 -16.85
N VAL A 93 -16.61 -5.46 -15.56
CA VAL A 93 -17.95 -5.36 -14.99
C VAL A 93 -18.27 -3.88 -14.82
N PRO A 94 -19.29 -3.35 -15.51
CA PRO A 94 -19.72 -1.97 -15.32
C PRO A 94 -20.29 -1.79 -13.91
N TRP A 95 -20.01 -0.64 -13.33
CA TRP A 95 -20.59 -0.30 -12.04
C TRP A 95 -22.08 0.01 -12.16
N THR A 96 -22.85 -0.51 -11.24
CA THR A 96 -24.25 -0.14 -11.01
C THR A 96 -24.49 -0.02 -9.52
N GLU A 97 -25.45 0.78 -9.11
CA GLU A 97 -25.77 0.98 -7.68
C GLU A 97 -26.16 -0.34 -6.99
N SER A 98 -26.80 -1.27 -7.70
CA SER A 98 -27.19 -2.58 -7.18
C SER A 98 -26.04 -3.59 -7.11
N LEU A 99 -24.91 -3.34 -7.75
CA LEU A 99 -23.78 -4.26 -7.92
C LEU A 99 -24.14 -5.64 -8.53
N ASP A 100 -25.31 -5.82 -9.14
CA ASP A 100 -25.81 -7.14 -9.59
C ASP A 100 -24.80 -7.90 -10.44
N ALA A 101 -24.17 -7.23 -11.41
CA ALA A 101 -23.20 -7.88 -12.30
C ALA A 101 -21.89 -8.25 -11.58
N LEU A 102 -21.50 -7.48 -10.54
CA LEU A 102 -20.34 -7.77 -9.71
C LEU A 102 -20.63 -8.95 -8.78
N ILE A 103 -21.81 -8.95 -8.15
CA ILE A 103 -22.30 -10.07 -7.31
C ILE A 103 -22.36 -11.35 -8.11
N GLU A 104 -22.91 -11.29 -9.33
CA GLU A 104 -22.99 -12.43 -10.22
C GLU A 104 -21.60 -12.97 -10.57
N ALA A 105 -20.64 -12.09 -10.88
CA ALA A 105 -19.27 -12.48 -11.20
C ALA A 105 -18.56 -13.15 -10.02
N GLY A 106 -18.74 -12.62 -8.80
CA GLY A 106 -18.15 -13.19 -7.60
C GLY A 106 -18.82 -14.48 -7.13
N ALA A 107 -20.11 -14.65 -7.42
CA ALA A 107 -20.87 -15.86 -7.11
C ALA A 107 -20.74 -16.98 -8.15
N ASP A 108 -19.98 -16.79 -9.21
CA ASP A 108 -19.68 -17.81 -10.21
C ASP A 108 -18.74 -18.89 -9.61
N PRO A 109 -19.03 -20.20 -9.76
CA PRO A 109 -18.14 -21.27 -9.32
C PRO A 109 -16.73 -21.24 -9.95
N ALA A 110 -16.59 -20.63 -11.14
CA ALA A 110 -15.30 -20.40 -11.79
C ALA A 110 -14.44 -19.36 -11.06
N CYS A 111 -15.05 -18.44 -10.30
CA CYS A 111 -14.33 -17.46 -9.47
C CYS A 111 -13.71 -18.15 -8.27
N LYS A 112 -12.37 -18.26 -8.27
CA LYS A 112 -11.58 -18.93 -7.22
C LYS A 112 -10.96 -17.96 -6.24
N ILE A 113 -10.74 -16.71 -6.69
CA ILE A 113 -10.15 -15.64 -5.90
C ILE A 113 -10.97 -14.39 -6.11
N ILE A 114 -11.33 -13.70 -5.04
CA ILE A 114 -11.82 -12.33 -5.07
C ILE A 114 -10.74 -11.48 -4.44
N ALA A 115 -10.04 -10.70 -5.26
CA ALA A 115 -9.01 -9.79 -4.81
C ALA A 115 -9.52 -8.36 -4.78
N PHE A 116 -8.92 -7.50 -3.96
CA PHE A 116 -9.33 -6.09 -3.91
C PHE A 116 -8.20 -5.15 -3.51
N THR A 117 -8.37 -3.88 -3.95
CA THR A 117 -7.55 -2.74 -3.57
C THR A 117 -8.49 -1.59 -3.23
N VAL A 118 -8.67 -1.34 -1.94
CA VAL A 118 -9.62 -0.35 -1.41
C VAL A 118 -8.94 0.75 -0.61
N THR A 119 -7.63 0.71 -0.50
CA THR A 119 -6.78 1.55 0.34
C THR A 119 -7.02 1.37 1.85
N GLU A 120 -6.14 1.92 2.69
CA GLU A 120 -6.25 1.79 4.16
C GLU A 120 -7.62 2.24 4.70
N GLY A 121 -8.13 3.38 4.22
CA GLY A 121 -9.45 3.90 4.62
C GLY A 121 -10.63 3.00 4.23
N GLY A 122 -10.46 2.07 3.28
CA GLY A 122 -11.48 1.14 2.86
C GLY A 122 -11.69 -0.04 3.82
N TYR A 123 -10.85 -0.17 4.84
CA TYR A 123 -11.02 -1.15 5.92
C TYR A 123 -11.91 -0.64 7.06
N TYR A 124 -12.21 0.66 7.09
CA TYR A 124 -13.11 1.27 8.09
C TYR A 124 -12.80 0.89 9.53
N LEU A 125 -11.51 0.83 9.87
CA LEU A 125 -11.04 0.52 11.21
C LEU A 125 -10.81 1.80 12.01
N ASP A 126 -11.10 1.75 13.29
CA ASP A 126 -10.78 2.80 14.27
C ASP A 126 -9.36 2.61 14.87
N GLU A 127 -9.06 3.37 15.93
CA GLU A 127 -7.76 3.34 16.60
C GLU A 127 -7.46 2.02 17.32
N ASP A 128 -8.50 1.23 17.64
CA ASP A 128 -8.41 -0.07 18.31
C ASP A 128 -8.45 -1.25 17.32
N ASP A 129 -8.36 -0.97 16.01
CA ASP A 129 -8.51 -1.94 14.91
C ASP A 129 -9.91 -2.61 14.86
N GLU A 130 -10.93 -2.01 15.47
CA GLU A 130 -12.33 -2.41 15.36
C GLU A 130 -13.06 -1.63 14.28
N LEU A 131 -14.22 -2.09 13.82
CA LEU A 131 -14.99 -1.40 12.80
C LEU A 131 -15.54 -0.05 13.31
N ASP A 132 -15.19 1.03 12.62
CA ASP A 132 -15.73 2.38 12.88
C ASP A 132 -17.22 2.46 12.47
N THR A 133 -18.09 2.04 13.38
CA THR A 133 -19.53 2.07 13.17
C THR A 133 -20.13 3.48 13.15
N ALA A 134 -19.37 4.51 13.48
CA ALA A 134 -19.78 5.90 13.32
C ALA A 134 -19.68 6.35 11.85
N ASN A 135 -18.92 5.64 11.02
CA ASN A 135 -18.85 5.91 9.58
C ASN A 135 -20.21 5.65 8.90
N ALA A 136 -20.70 6.63 8.15
CA ALA A 136 -22.05 6.59 7.57
C ALA A 136 -22.23 5.47 6.54
N ASP A 137 -21.21 5.19 5.71
CA ASP A 137 -21.26 4.14 4.69
C ASP A 137 -21.32 2.76 5.35
N LEU A 138 -20.47 2.53 6.37
CA LEU A 138 -20.45 1.28 7.11
C LEU A 138 -21.76 1.07 7.90
N ALA A 139 -22.27 2.12 8.54
CA ALA A 139 -23.55 2.08 9.26
C ALA A 139 -24.77 1.78 8.33
N ALA A 140 -24.71 2.22 7.06
CA ALA A 140 -25.69 1.88 6.05
C ALA A 140 -25.57 0.42 5.61
N ASP A 141 -24.35 -0.07 5.44
CA ASP A 141 -24.11 -1.44 5.01
C ASP A 141 -24.45 -2.47 6.09
N LEU A 142 -24.29 -2.15 7.37
CA LEU A 142 -24.80 -2.95 8.49
C LEU A 142 -26.32 -3.14 8.44
N LYS A 143 -27.06 -2.24 7.76
CA LYS A 143 -28.52 -2.32 7.56
C LYS A 143 -28.93 -2.94 6.22
N GLY A 144 -27.96 -3.49 5.46
CA GLY A 144 -28.23 -4.19 4.20
C GLY A 144 -27.71 -3.47 2.95
N GLY A 145 -26.98 -2.37 3.07
CA GLY A 145 -26.27 -1.74 1.97
C GLY A 145 -25.07 -2.56 1.46
N HIS A 146 -24.40 -2.02 0.44
CA HIS A 146 -23.21 -2.64 -0.19
C HIS A 146 -22.25 -1.59 -0.77
N THR A 147 -22.09 -0.49 -0.07
CA THR A 147 -21.22 0.65 -0.46
C THR A 147 -19.76 0.44 -0.07
N THR A 148 -19.54 -0.30 1.04
CA THR A 148 -18.20 -0.67 1.52
C THR A 148 -17.77 -2.02 0.97
N ILE A 149 -16.47 -2.34 1.13
CA ILE A 149 -15.97 -3.67 0.75
C ILE A 149 -16.68 -4.78 1.54
N TYR A 150 -17.00 -4.54 2.81
CA TYR A 150 -17.71 -5.50 3.66
C TYR A 150 -19.12 -5.79 3.16
N GLY A 151 -19.91 -4.73 2.87
CA GLY A 151 -21.25 -4.87 2.37
C GLY A 151 -21.30 -5.55 0.99
N ALA A 152 -20.39 -5.15 0.08
CA ALA A 152 -20.28 -5.75 -1.23
C ALA A 152 -19.89 -7.24 -1.17
N LEU A 153 -18.89 -7.59 -0.36
CA LEU A 153 -18.48 -8.98 -0.18
C LEU A 153 -19.54 -9.80 0.55
N ALA A 154 -20.24 -9.25 1.55
CA ALA A 154 -21.36 -9.94 2.17
C ALA A 154 -22.43 -10.33 1.14
N ALA A 155 -22.77 -9.44 0.21
CA ALA A 155 -23.73 -9.74 -0.86
C ALA A 155 -23.20 -10.82 -1.83
N ILE A 156 -21.93 -10.77 -2.20
CA ILE A 156 -21.31 -11.77 -3.07
C ILE A 156 -21.27 -13.15 -2.38
N LEU A 157 -20.82 -13.20 -1.12
CA LEU A 157 -20.68 -14.44 -0.35
C LEU A 157 -22.05 -15.07 -0.05
N ASP A 158 -23.06 -14.27 0.26
CA ASP A 158 -24.44 -14.75 0.42
C ASP A 158 -24.98 -15.38 -0.87
N ALA A 159 -24.74 -14.74 -2.02
CA ALA A 159 -25.09 -15.29 -3.31
C ALA A 159 -24.34 -16.60 -3.62
N ARG A 160 -23.03 -16.69 -3.27
CA ARG A 160 -22.24 -17.92 -3.41
C ARG A 160 -22.77 -19.04 -2.53
N MET A 161 -23.02 -18.77 -1.25
CA MET A 161 -23.57 -19.73 -0.30
C MET A 161 -24.91 -20.29 -0.81
N LYS A 162 -25.84 -19.43 -1.21
CA LYS A 162 -27.17 -19.84 -1.75
C LYS A 162 -27.08 -20.67 -3.02
N ARG A 163 -26.07 -20.46 -3.85
CA ARG A 163 -25.84 -21.21 -5.10
C ARG A 163 -25.04 -22.48 -4.92
N GLY A 164 -24.40 -22.70 -3.77
CA GLY A 164 -23.46 -23.78 -3.57
C GLY A 164 -22.23 -23.65 -4.48
N ALA A 165 -21.73 -22.44 -4.72
CA ALA A 165 -20.62 -22.15 -5.64
C ALA A 165 -19.23 -22.59 -5.10
N GLY A 166 -19.18 -23.07 -3.86
CA GLY A 166 -17.97 -23.58 -3.22
C GLY A 166 -17.07 -22.47 -2.64
N PRO A 167 -15.92 -22.87 -2.08
CA PRO A 167 -15.01 -21.95 -1.37
C PRO A 167 -14.38 -20.92 -2.30
N VAL A 168 -13.86 -19.83 -1.72
CA VAL A 168 -13.18 -18.73 -2.42
C VAL A 168 -12.13 -18.08 -1.53
N THR A 169 -11.01 -17.70 -2.12
CA THR A 169 -9.99 -16.91 -1.42
C THR A 169 -10.32 -15.42 -1.55
N LEU A 170 -10.25 -14.68 -0.44
CA LEU A 170 -10.40 -13.24 -0.39
C LEU A 170 -9.01 -12.63 -0.22
N GLN A 171 -8.45 -12.11 -1.31
CA GLN A 171 -7.06 -11.65 -1.35
C GLN A 171 -6.97 -10.14 -1.24
N THR A 172 -6.43 -9.68 -0.12
CA THR A 172 -6.11 -8.27 0.10
C THR A 172 -4.82 -7.90 -0.64
N CYS A 173 -4.83 -6.74 -1.32
CA CYS A 173 -3.68 -6.24 -2.07
C CYS A 173 -3.39 -4.76 -1.72
N ASP A 174 -3.72 -4.36 -0.50
CA ASP A 174 -3.54 -2.99 0.00
C ASP A 174 -2.27 -2.85 0.84
N ASN A 175 -1.78 -1.61 0.92
CA ASN A 175 -0.59 -1.28 1.70
C ASN A 175 -0.95 -1.09 3.19
N LEU A 176 -1.39 -2.16 3.82
CA LEU A 176 -1.79 -2.22 5.23
C LEU A 176 -1.11 -3.42 5.88
N ARG A 177 -0.56 -3.23 7.10
CA ARG A 177 0.08 -4.31 7.86
C ARG A 177 -0.92 -5.41 8.20
N SER A 178 -0.54 -6.67 8.01
CA SER A 178 -1.40 -7.86 8.26
C SER A 178 -2.78 -7.72 7.59
N ASN A 179 -2.81 -7.22 6.36
CA ASN A 179 -4.04 -6.83 5.66
C ASN A 179 -5.07 -7.94 5.57
N GLY A 180 -4.66 -9.20 5.37
CA GLY A 180 -5.56 -10.35 5.33
C GLY A 180 -6.19 -10.66 6.70
N GLU A 181 -5.41 -10.60 7.78
CA GLU A 181 -5.91 -10.84 9.13
C GLU A 181 -6.87 -9.72 9.58
N ARG A 182 -6.50 -8.46 9.34
CA ARG A 182 -7.36 -7.29 9.64
C ARG A 182 -8.67 -7.35 8.85
N PHE A 183 -8.58 -7.69 7.56
CA PHE A 183 -9.78 -7.87 6.76
C PHE A 183 -10.67 -9.00 7.28
N HIS A 184 -10.08 -10.14 7.63
CA HIS A 184 -10.84 -11.27 8.19
C HIS A 184 -11.56 -10.88 9.48
N ALA A 185 -10.86 -10.24 10.42
CA ALA A 185 -11.42 -9.77 11.67
C ALA A 185 -12.58 -8.77 11.44
N GLY A 186 -12.36 -7.76 10.59
CA GLY A 186 -13.39 -6.78 10.25
C GLY A 186 -14.60 -7.40 9.55
N MET A 187 -14.39 -8.37 8.66
CA MET A 187 -15.51 -9.06 7.99
C MET A 187 -16.31 -9.94 8.95
N SER A 188 -15.66 -10.65 9.85
CA SER A 188 -16.31 -11.43 10.90
C SER A 188 -17.16 -10.54 11.82
N GLU A 189 -16.58 -9.43 12.30
CA GLU A 189 -17.29 -8.44 13.11
C GLU A 189 -18.47 -7.83 12.35
N PHE A 190 -18.29 -7.50 11.07
CA PHE A 190 -19.37 -6.97 10.22
C PHE A 190 -20.54 -7.93 10.10
N LEU A 191 -20.29 -9.22 9.85
CA LEU A 191 -21.33 -10.24 9.72
C LEU A 191 -22.06 -10.49 11.07
N GLU A 192 -21.33 -10.52 12.18
CA GLU A 192 -21.91 -10.63 13.52
C GLU A 192 -22.82 -9.43 13.84
N ARG A 193 -22.32 -8.20 13.65
CA ARG A 193 -23.11 -6.98 13.91
C ARG A 193 -24.34 -6.87 13.00
N ARG A 194 -24.29 -7.46 11.80
CA ARG A 194 -25.41 -7.54 10.86
C ARG A 194 -26.41 -8.64 11.22
N GLY A 195 -26.11 -9.52 12.18
CA GLY A 195 -26.91 -10.67 12.54
C GLY A 195 -27.02 -11.72 11.44
N ALA A 196 -25.95 -11.90 10.64
CA ALA A 196 -25.89 -12.81 9.52
C ALA A 196 -25.17 -14.12 9.89
N ASP A 197 -25.65 -14.79 10.96
CA ASP A 197 -24.98 -15.93 11.60
C ASP A 197 -24.67 -17.08 10.62
N ASP A 198 -25.62 -17.46 9.75
CA ASP A 198 -25.40 -18.51 8.74
C ASP A 198 -24.30 -18.14 7.75
N LEU A 199 -24.22 -16.86 7.36
CA LEU A 199 -23.19 -16.37 6.44
C LEU A 199 -21.84 -16.24 7.16
N ALA A 200 -21.81 -15.85 8.44
CA ALA A 200 -20.60 -15.84 9.24
C ALA A 200 -19.97 -17.22 9.36
N GLN A 201 -20.76 -18.22 9.68
CA GLN A 201 -20.29 -19.62 9.72
C GLN A 201 -19.81 -20.10 8.33
N TRP A 202 -20.52 -19.76 7.26
CA TRP A 202 -20.10 -20.10 5.91
C TRP A 202 -18.80 -19.41 5.52
N PHE A 203 -18.62 -18.14 5.91
CA PHE A 203 -17.40 -17.36 5.69
C PHE A 203 -16.20 -18.05 6.33
N ASP A 204 -16.30 -18.43 7.59
CA ASP A 204 -15.22 -19.12 8.32
C ASP A 204 -14.85 -20.47 7.69
N ASP A 205 -15.87 -21.25 7.25
CA ASP A 205 -15.66 -22.59 6.72
C ASP A 205 -15.21 -22.62 5.25
N ASN A 206 -15.50 -21.56 4.47
CA ASN A 206 -15.37 -21.57 3.00
C ASN A 206 -14.51 -20.44 2.44
N THR A 207 -13.85 -19.64 3.30
CA THR A 207 -12.95 -18.60 2.83
C THR A 207 -11.56 -18.73 3.42
N ALA A 208 -10.59 -18.11 2.78
CA ALA A 208 -9.26 -17.86 3.28
C ALA A 208 -8.88 -16.42 2.94
N CYS A 209 -8.24 -15.74 3.88
CA CYS A 209 -7.81 -14.33 3.73
C CYS A 209 -6.28 -14.26 3.89
N PRO A 210 -5.49 -14.64 2.84
CA PRO A 210 -4.04 -14.52 2.92
C PRO A 210 -3.63 -13.06 2.97
N SER A 211 -2.69 -12.72 3.86
CA SER A 211 -2.03 -11.41 3.82
C SER A 211 -1.08 -11.34 2.64
N SER A 212 -0.91 -10.14 2.09
CA SER A 212 0.08 -9.90 1.04
C SER A 212 0.80 -8.57 1.20
N MET A 213 2.10 -8.57 0.96
CA MET A 213 2.91 -7.36 0.84
C MET A 213 3.12 -7.03 -0.63
N VAL A 214 2.70 -5.85 -1.03
CA VAL A 214 2.79 -5.34 -2.40
C VAL A 214 3.73 -4.14 -2.45
N ASP A 215 4.59 -4.08 -3.47
CA ASP A 215 5.50 -2.95 -3.64
C ASP A 215 5.76 -2.65 -5.12
N ARG A 216 5.35 -1.48 -5.55
CA ARG A 216 5.70 -0.81 -6.80
C ARG A 216 5.30 0.65 -6.72
N ILE A 217 6.18 1.57 -7.02
CA ILE A 217 5.81 2.98 -7.13
C ILE A 217 5.02 3.16 -8.45
N THR A 218 3.75 3.54 -8.30
CA THR A 218 2.82 3.72 -9.42
C THR A 218 2.18 5.10 -9.29
N PRO A 219 2.72 6.13 -9.95
CA PRO A 219 2.16 7.48 -9.93
C PRO A 219 0.77 7.50 -10.58
N ARG A 220 -0.03 8.51 -10.22
CA ARG A 220 -1.27 8.77 -10.97
C ARG A 220 -0.94 9.07 -12.43
N PRO A 221 -1.62 8.43 -13.41
CA PRO A 221 -1.37 8.70 -14.82
C PRO A 221 -1.66 10.16 -15.16
N THR A 222 -0.71 10.79 -15.82
CA THR A 222 -0.83 12.15 -16.35
C THR A 222 -1.07 12.10 -17.86
N PRO A 223 -1.60 13.14 -18.51
CA PRO A 223 -1.89 13.13 -19.96
C PRO A 223 -0.66 12.79 -20.83
N ASP A 224 0.54 13.16 -20.37
CA ASP A 224 1.80 12.89 -21.09
C ASP A 224 2.16 11.39 -21.12
N VAL A 225 1.66 10.56 -20.18
CA VAL A 225 1.81 9.10 -20.26
C VAL A 225 1.12 8.58 -21.53
N ARG A 226 -0.10 9.03 -21.82
CA ARG A 226 -0.83 8.65 -23.03
C ARG A 226 -0.11 9.08 -24.31
N GLU A 227 0.44 10.29 -24.30
CA GLU A 227 1.21 10.81 -25.43
C GLU A 227 2.48 9.98 -25.69
N ARG A 228 3.22 9.64 -24.62
CA ARG A 228 4.42 8.80 -24.73
C ARG A 228 4.08 7.39 -25.21
N VAL A 229 3.03 6.77 -24.66
CA VAL A 229 2.57 5.44 -25.12
C VAL A 229 2.23 5.48 -26.60
N LYS A 230 1.44 6.48 -27.04
CA LYS A 230 1.09 6.64 -28.45
C LYS A 230 2.30 6.84 -29.35
N ALA A 231 3.27 7.65 -28.93
CA ALA A 231 4.49 7.89 -29.68
C ALA A 231 5.36 6.62 -29.80
N ALA A 232 5.44 5.82 -28.75
CA ALA A 232 6.29 4.63 -28.70
C ALA A 232 5.65 3.40 -29.38
N THR A 233 4.33 3.21 -29.22
CA THR A 233 3.63 1.99 -29.65
C THR A 233 2.72 2.18 -30.86
N GLY A 234 2.37 3.42 -31.21
CA GLY A 234 1.35 3.74 -32.20
C GLY A 234 -0.09 3.56 -31.72
N VAL A 235 -0.31 3.09 -30.49
CA VAL A 235 -1.65 2.83 -29.91
C VAL A 235 -2.13 4.06 -29.15
N ASP A 236 -3.33 4.51 -29.43
CA ASP A 236 -4.01 5.56 -28.66
C ASP A 236 -4.79 4.93 -27.49
N ASP A 237 -4.06 4.59 -26.43
CA ASP A 237 -4.59 3.95 -25.25
C ASP A 237 -5.33 4.98 -24.37
N ALA A 238 -6.60 4.74 -24.06
CA ALA A 238 -7.41 5.66 -23.27
C ALA A 238 -7.13 5.56 -21.77
N CYS A 239 -6.51 4.48 -21.30
CA CYS A 239 -6.26 4.23 -19.89
C CYS A 239 -4.88 3.59 -19.59
N PRO A 240 -3.78 4.12 -20.18
CA PRO A 240 -2.45 3.59 -19.90
C PRO A 240 -2.10 3.80 -18.44
N VAL A 241 -1.16 3.00 -17.92
CA VAL A 241 -0.60 3.18 -16.59
C VAL A 241 0.91 3.28 -16.65
N MET A 242 1.50 3.94 -15.66
CA MET A 242 2.95 4.05 -15.50
C MET A 242 3.37 3.52 -14.13
N GLY A 243 4.52 2.88 -14.08
CA GLY A 243 5.17 2.45 -12.85
C GLY A 243 6.68 2.43 -12.97
N GLU A 244 7.36 2.31 -11.85
CA GLU A 244 8.78 1.99 -11.85
C GLU A 244 9.04 0.58 -12.40
N SER A 245 10.30 0.30 -12.77
CA SER A 245 10.70 -1.03 -13.22
C SER A 245 10.72 -2.07 -12.09
N PHE A 246 10.94 -1.65 -10.85
CA PHE A 246 10.87 -2.54 -9.68
C PHE A 246 9.44 -2.99 -9.41
N ILE A 247 9.29 -4.26 -9.04
CA ILE A 247 8.02 -4.83 -8.59
C ILE A 247 8.31 -5.95 -7.60
N GLN A 248 7.54 -6.01 -6.52
CA GLN A 248 7.58 -7.12 -5.57
C GLN A 248 6.18 -7.46 -5.09
N TRP A 249 5.89 -8.74 -4.97
CA TRP A 249 4.66 -9.26 -4.40
C TRP A 249 4.99 -10.47 -3.55
N VAL A 250 4.74 -10.37 -2.26
CA VAL A 250 4.90 -11.47 -1.29
C VAL A 250 3.52 -11.83 -0.79
N ILE A 251 3.18 -13.12 -0.79
CA ILE A 251 1.83 -13.61 -0.54
C ILE A 251 1.91 -14.80 0.40
N GLU A 252 1.08 -14.84 1.43
CA GLU A 252 0.91 -16.05 2.23
C GLU A 252 0.25 -17.14 1.40
N ASP A 253 0.84 -18.34 1.36
CA ASP A 253 0.32 -19.47 0.56
C ASP A 253 -0.86 -20.18 1.25
N ARG A 254 -1.93 -19.41 1.52
CA ARG A 254 -3.17 -19.88 2.17
C ARG A 254 -4.37 -19.71 1.25
N PHE A 255 -4.41 -20.52 0.16
CA PHE A 255 -5.48 -20.48 -0.83
C PHE A 255 -6.41 -21.69 -0.70
N ILE A 256 -7.71 -21.46 -0.49
CA ILE A 256 -8.69 -22.53 -0.27
C ILE A 256 -9.27 -23.11 -1.57
N ALA A 257 -9.23 -22.37 -2.68
CA ALA A 257 -9.85 -22.74 -3.96
C ALA A 257 -8.85 -22.92 -5.11
N GLY A 258 -7.56 -22.98 -4.80
CA GLY A 258 -6.47 -22.96 -5.76
C GLY A 258 -6.06 -21.53 -6.16
N ARG A 259 -4.89 -21.41 -6.79
CA ARG A 259 -4.30 -20.14 -7.22
C ARG A 259 -3.45 -20.29 -8.47
N PRO A 260 -3.17 -19.18 -9.20
CA PRO A 260 -2.15 -19.18 -10.24
C PRO A 260 -0.75 -19.44 -9.66
N ALA A 261 0.13 -20.02 -10.47
CA ALA A 261 1.54 -20.24 -10.09
C ALA A 261 2.38 -18.95 -10.24
N TRP A 262 2.00 -17.88 -9.56
CA TRP A 262 2.66 -16.56 -9.65
C TRP A 262 4.15 -16.60 -9.30
N GLU A 263 4.61 -17.58 -8.50
CA GLU A 263 6.02 -17.80 -8.20
C GLU A 263 6.86 -18.09 -9.46
N LYS A 264 6.24 -18.57 -10.53
CA LYS A 264 6.90 -18.80 -11.82
C LYS A 264 7.25 -17.50 -12.57
N VAL A 265 6.66 -16.38 -12.14
CA VAL A 265 6.88 -15.06 -12.72
C VAL A 265 7.35 -14.03 -11.70
N GLY A 266 7.84 -14.50 -10.56
CA GLY A 266 8.60 -13.71 -9.59
C GLY A 266 7.82 -13.20 -8.37
N ALA A 267 6.57 -13.65 -8.14
CA ALA A 267 5.95 -13.45 -6.85
C ALA A 267 6.57 -14.42 -5.82
N GLU A 268 6.57 -14.02 -4.55
CA GLU A 268 7.09 -14.82 -3.45
C GLU A 268 5.93 -15.40 -2.64
N LEU A 269 5.87 -16.73 -2.55
CA LEU A 269 4.88 -17.46 -1.73
C LEU A 269 5.56 -17.86 -0.43
N VAL A 270 4.98 -17.43 0.70
CA VAL A 270 5.59 -17.56 2.02
C VAL A 270 4.59 -18.07 3.06
N ASP A 271 5.08 -18.54 4.20
CA ASP A 271 4.24 -18.93 5.33
C ASP A 271 3.72 -17.69 6.09
N SER A 272 4.49 -16.59 6.11
CA SER A 272 4.11 -15.32 6.73
C SER A 272 4.74 -14.14 5.99
N VAL A 273 3.95 -13.11 5.70
CA VAL A 273 4.42 -11.86 5.09
C VAL A 273 5.06 -10.91 6.09
N LEU A 274 4.86 -11.11 7.39
CA LEU A 274 5.26 -10.17 8.44
C LEU A 274 6.72 -9.72 8.36
N PRO A 275 7.74 -10.58 8.15
CA PRO A 275 9.13 -10.13 8.03
C PRO A 275 9.37 -9.19 6.83
N TYR A 276 8.61 -9.38 5.76
CA TYR A 276 8.70 -8.57 4.54
C TYR A 276 7.99 -7.22 4.72
N GLU A 277 6.84 -7.21 5.40
CA GLU A 277 6.13 -5.99 5.77
C GLU A 277 6.98 -5.12 6.70
N GLU A 278 7.57 -5.71 7.75
CA GLU A 278 8.44 -4.97 8.67
C GLU A 278 9.65 -4.37 7.95
N ALA A 279 10.30 -5.14 7.07
CA ALA A 279 11.40 -4.61 6.27
C ALA A 279 10.94 -3.45 5.38
N LYS A 280 9.82 -3.59 4.69
CA LYS A 280 9.26 -2.54 3.84
C LYS A 280 8.91 -1.29 4.64
N ILE A 281 8.20 -1.45 5.75
CA ILE A 281 7.74 -0.33 6.58
C ILE A 281 8.92 0.43 7.17
N ARG A 282 9.87 -0.28 7.77
CA ARG A 282 11.00 0.34 8.46
C ARG A 282 12.10 0.79 7.51
N ILE A 283 12.36 0.07 6.41
CA ILE A 283 13.42 0.46 5.46
C ILE A 283 12.86 1.40 4.40
N LEU A 284 11.77 1.04 3.70
CA LEU A 284 11.27 1.86 2.60
C LEU A 284 10.45 3.04 3.11
N ASN A 285 9.38 2.80 3.86
CA ASN A 285 8.42 3.86 4.21
C ASN A 285 9.03 4.91 5.16
N ALA A 286 9.77 4.48 6.18
CA ALA A 286 10.42 5.41 7.11
C ALA A 286 11.54 6.21 6.44
N THR A 287 12.37 5.58 5.59
CA THR A 287 13.40 6.27 4.80
C THR A 287 12.79 7.30 3.85
N HIS A 288 11.66 6.95 3.23
CA HIS A 288 10.92 7.88 2.36
C HIS A 288 10.48 9.13 3.12
N SER A 289 9.93 8.95 4.33
CA SER A 289 9.55 10.06 5.21
C SER A 289 10.74 10.92 5.64
N CYS A 290 11.88 10.28 5.98
CA CYS A 290 13.13 10.98 6.29
C CYS A 290 13.55 11.92 5.17
N ILE A 291 13.61 11.40 3.93
CA ILE A 291 14.02 12.15 2.74
C ILE A 291 13.03 13.30 2.47
N ALA A 292 11.73 13.06 2.61
CA ALA A 292 10.71 14.08 2.38
C ALA A 292 10.79 15.25 3.37
N TRP A 293 10.92 14.95 4.67
CA TRP A 293 11.03 16.00 5.68
C TRP A 293 12.35 16.77 5.53
N ALA A 294 13.47 16.06 5.39
CA ALA A 294 14.78 16.69 5.20
C ALA A 294 14.83 17.52 3.90
N GLY A 295 14.34 16.97 2.79
CA GLY A 295 14.27 17.67 1.50
C GLY A 295 13.44 18.94 1.57
N THR A 296 12.27 18.91 2.23
CA THR A 296 11.42 20.07 2.43
C THR A 296 12.14 21.15 3.24
N LEU A 297 12.87 20.77 4.30
CA LEU A 297 13.61 21.68 5.15
C LEU A 297 14.72 22.46 4.42
N VAL A 298 15.26 21.88 3.34
CA VAL A 298 16.29 22.55 2.51
C VAL A 298 15.77 23.04 1.16
N GLY A 299 14.43 23.08 0.97
CA GLY A 299 13.79 23.68 -0.20
C GLY A 299 13.78 22.82 -1.45
N LEU A 300 13.97 21.49 -1.32
CA LEU A 300 13.83 20.56 -2.43
C LEU A 300 12.35 20.22 -2.66
N THR A 301 12.00 19.85 -3.89
CA THR A 301 10.62 19.55 -4.30
C THR A 301 10.36 18.04 -4.39
N TYR A 302 11.33 17.30 -4.91
CA TYR A 302 11.16 15.89 -5.22
C TYR A 302 12.03 14.99 -4.34
N ILE A 303 11.56 13.77 -4.12
CA ILE A 303 12.26 12.73 -3.35
C ILE A 303 13.63 12.43 -3.95
N HIS A 304 13.74 12.31 -5.27
CA HIS A 304 15.02 12.00 -5.92
C HIS A 304 16.09 13.08 -5.66
N GLU A 305 15.70 14.34 -5.55
CA GLU A 305 16.65 15.42 -5.24
C GLU A 305 17.24 15.24 -3.84
N GLY A 306 16.38 14.91 -2.85
CA GLY A 306 16.81 14.60 -1.49
C GLY A 306 17.64 13.32 -1.41
N THR A 307 17.27 12.30 -2.16
CA THR A 307 18.03 11.03 -2.20
C THR A 307 19.43 11.21 -2.81
N LEU A 308 19.57 12.09 -3.78
CA LEU A 308 20.87 12.40 -4.40
C LEU A 308 21.69 13.42 -3.61
N ASP A 309 21.10 14.10 -2.63
CA ASP A 309 21.83 14.97 -1.70
C ASP A 309 22.68 14.13 -0.73
N PRO A 310 24.00 14.36 -0.64
CA PRO A 310 24.88 13.48 0.14
C PRO A 310 24.55 13.43 1.65
N ASP A 311 24.10 14.53 2.23
CA ASP A 311 23.80 14.55 3.68
C ASP A 311 22.46 13.85 3.97
N ILE A 312 21.44 14.11 3.13
CA ILE A 312 20.11 13.49 3.29
C ILE A 312 20.19 11.98 3.01
N ASN A 313 20.93 11.59 1.96
CA ASN A 313 21.22 10.19 1.68
C ASN A 313 21.89 9.51 2.87
N LYS A 314 22.88 10.19 3.48
CA LYS A 314 23.57 9.65 4.65
C LYS A 314 22.63 9.46 5.85
N PHE A 315 21.69 10.37 6.11
CA PHE A 315 20.70 10.18 7.18
C PHE A 315 19.86 8.93 6.95
N ALA A 316 19.39 8.74 5.72
CA ALA A 316 18.60 7.57 5.33
C ALA A 316 19.44 6.27 5.41
N PHE A 317 20.65 6.30 4.90
CA PHE A 317 21.57 5.15 4.90
C PHE A 317 21.96 4.73 6.32
N ASP A 318 22.39 5.69 7.17
CA ASP A 318 22.80 5.43 8.54
C ASP A 318 21.61 4.88 9.37
N TYR A 319 20.41 5.47 9.22
CA TYR A 319 19.19 4.99 9.87
C TYR A 319 18.97 3.50 9.62
N VAL A 320 19.00 3.10 8.37
CA VAL A 320 18.76 1.69 8.03
C VAL A 320 19.89 0.80 8.51
N THR A 321 21.15 1.24 8.31
CA THR A 321 22.32 0.42 8.57
C THR A 321 22.60 0.23 10.05
N GLU A 322 22.52 1.31 10.83
CA GLU A 322 22.96 1.31 12.23
C GLU A 322 21.88 0.79 13.17
N ASP A 323 20.57 1.06 12.87
CA ASP A 323 19.49 0.78 13.80
C ASP A 323 18.47 -0.24 13.25
N VAL A 324 18.01 -0.12 11.98
CA VAL A 324 16.94 -0.98 11.45
C VAL A 324 17.44 -2.40 11.17
N ILE A 325 18.56 -2.56 10.45
CA ILE A 325 19.08 -3.89 10.12
C ILE A 325 19.36 -4.73 11.37
N PRO A 326 20.02 -4.20 12.43
CA PRO A 326 20.18 -4.94 13.68
C PRO A 326 18.86 -5.27 14.39
N SER A 327 17.83 -4.45 14.24
CA SER A 327 16.52 -4.70 14.84
C SER A 327 15.74 -5.80 14.12
N LEU A 328 15.86 -5.87 12.79
CA LEU A 328 15.16 -6.86 11.97
C LEU A 328 15.91 -8.18 11.78
N THR A 329 17.12 -8.30 12.32
CA THR A 329 17.93 -9.54 12.22
C THR A 329 17.58 -10.51 13.36
N PRO A 330 17.29 -11.83 13.07
CA PRO A 330 17.40 -12.49 11.77
C PRO A 330 16.23 -12.19 10.82
N SER A 331 16.49 -12.10 9.51
CA SER A 331 15.50 -11.82 8.47
C SER A 331 15.63 -12.81 7.30
N PRO A 332 14.54 -13.19 6.61
CA PRO A 332 14.62 -13.95 5.36
C PRO A 332 15.15 -13.10 4.19
N LEU A 333 15.18 -11.77 4.33
CA LEU A 333 15.63 -10.82 3.33
C LEU A 333 17.12 -10.48 3.53
N ASP A 334 17.81 -10.22 2.43
CA ASP A 334 19.08 -9.48 2.44
C ASP A 334 18.78 -7.99 2.66
N LEU A 335 18.77 -7.58 3.93
CA LEU A 335 18.37 -6.24 4.34
C LEU A 335 19.31 -5.15 3.83
N GLU A 336 20.62 -5.44 3.69
CA GLU A 336 21.59 -4.49 3.13
C GLU A 336 21.30 -4.24 1.65
N ARG A 337 21.10 -5.31 0.89
CA ARG A 337 20.73 -5.21 -0.51
C ARG A 337 19.37 -4.51 -0.67
N TYR A 338 18.42 -4.80 0.20
CA TYR A 338 17.10 -4.15 0.16
C TYR A 338 17.20 -2.64 0.41
N ARG A 339 18.02 -2.20 1.39
CA ARG A 339 18.36 -0.78 1.62
C ARG A 339 18.90 -0.13 0.33
N ASP A 340 19.88 -0.76 -0.30
CA ASP A 340 20.54 -0.19 -1.49
C ASP A 340 19.56 -0.06 -2.66
N VAL A 341 18.71 -1.07 -2.88
CA VAL A 341 17.63 -1.04 -3.88
C VAL A 341 16.62 0.08 -3.57
N VAL A 342 16.22 0.26 -2.32
CA VAL A 342 15.28 1.31 -1.92
C VAL A 342 15.87 2.70 -2.21
N LEU A 343 17.13 2.94 -1.87
CA LEU A 343 17.78 4.22 -2.14
C LEU A 343 17.96 4.46 -3.64
N GLU A 344 18.29 3.43 -4.44
CA GLU A 344 18.35 3.56 -5.90
C GLU A 344 16.98 3.93 -6.49
N ARG A 345 15.91 3.29 -6.04
CA ARG A 345 14.53 3.57 -6.48
C ARG A 345 14.13 5.01 -6.17
N PHE A 346 14.40 5.50 -4.96
CA PHE A 346 14.11 6.87 -4.57
C PHE A 346 14.92 7.91 -5.33
N GLY A 347 16.12 7.55 -5.80
CA GLY A 347 16.96 8.37 -6.67
C GLY A 347 16.42 8.50 -8.11
N ASN A 348 15.31 7.83 -8.46
CA ASN A 348 14.75 7.86 -9.82
C ASN A 348 14.08 9.21 -10.16
N PRO A 349 14.68 10.06 -11.02
CA PRO A 349 14.14 11.38 -11.34
C PRO A 349 12.90 11.32 -12.24
N TYR A 350 12.61 10.18 -12.84
CA TYR A 350 11.51 10.03 -13.80
C TYR A 350 10.17 9.69 -13.14
N ILE A 351 10.19 9.28 -11.86
CA ILE A 351 8.98 9.04 -11.07
C ILE A 351 8.37 10.35 -10.59
N GLN A 352 9.20 11.38 -10.34
CA GLN A 352 8.78 12.72 -9.90
C GLN A 352 7.88 12.71 -8.65
N ASP A 353 8.19 11.84 -7.70
CA ASP A 353 7.49 11.82 -6.44
C ASP A 353 7.83 13.02 -5.59
N THR A 354 6.81 13.72 -5.06
CA THR A 354 7.00 15.00 -4.38
C THR A 354 7.18 14.84 -2.87
N ASN A 355 8.03 15.68 -2.27
CA ASN A 355 8.16 15.77 -0.83
C ASN A 355 6.81 16.10 -0.16
N GLN A 356 5.96 16.93 -0.77
CA GLN A 356 4.62 17.24 -0.27
C GLN A 356 3.78 15.98 -0.06
N ARG A 357 3.71 15.09 -1.06
CA ARG A 357 2.92 13.85 -0.98
C ARG A 357 3.47 12.92 0.10
N VAL A 358 4.79 12.79 0.16
CA VAL A 358 5.44 11.84 1.06
C VAL A 358 5.53 12.35 2.49
N ALA A 359 5.63 13.66 2.72
CA ALA A 359 5.67 14.23 4.06
C ALA A 359 4.31 14.19 4.79
N ALA A 360 3.20 13.99 4.08
CA ALA A 360 1.86 13.88 4.67
C ALA A 360 1.76 12.76 5.71
N ASP A 361 0.77 12.85 6.60
CA ASP A 361 0.43 11.83 7.60
C ASP A 361 1.59 11.45 8.55
N GLY A 362 2.37 12.44 8.98
CA GLY A 362 3.51 12.25 9.87
C GLY A 362 3.12 11.70 11.25
N PHE A 363 1.92 12.04 11.74
CA PHE A 363 1.41 11.58 13.03
C PHE A 363 1.02 10.09 13.03
N SER A 364 0.71 9.49 11.89
CA SER A 364 0.58 8.04 11.77
C SER A 364 1.90 7.35 11.40
N LYS A 365 2.74 8.01 10.59
CA LYS A 365 4.02 7.45 10.13
C LYS A 365 5.06 7.35 11.24
N LEU A 366 5.12 8.32 12.14
CA LEU A 366 6.11 8.32 13.20
C LEU A 366 5.86 7.14 14.17
N PRO A 367 4.67 6.94 14.74
CA PRO A 367 4.40 5.77 15.58
C PRO A 367 4.42 4.45 14.79
N GLY A 368 3.94 4.44 13.55
CA GLY A 368 3.81 3.21 12.76
C GLY A 368 5.11 2.72 12.10
N PHE A 369 6.02 3.64 11.71
CA PHE A 369 7.20 3.28 10.92
C PHE A 369 8.51 3.43 11.68
N ILE A 370 8.61 4.41 12.60
CA ILE A 370 9.88 4.85 13.19
C ILE A 370 9.98 4.47 14.66
N ALA A 371 8.93 4.72 15.46
CA ALA A 371 8.93 4.47 16.88
C ALA A 371 9.24 3.00 17.27
N PRO A 372 8.79 1.97 16.52
CA PRO A 372 9.17 0.59 16.82
C PRO A 372 10.68 0.36 16.84
N THR A 373 11.43 0.96 15.90
CA THR A 373 12.90 0.85 15.88
C THR A 373 13.53 1.54 17.07
N LEU A 374 13.01 2.71 17.50
CA LEU A 374 13.46 3.39 18.71
C LEU A 374 13.26 2.50 19.95
N ALA A 375 12.04 1.95 20.11
CA ALA A 375 11.69 1.10 21.25
C ALA A 375 12.61 -0.12 21.35
N GLU A 376 12.80 -0.85 20.26
CA GLU A 376 13.67 -2.02 20.22
C GLU A 376 15.15 -1.68 20.48
N CYS A 377 15.63 -0.51 20.04
CA CYS A 377 16.98 -0.05 20.40
C CYS A 377 17.08 0.22 21.89
N PHE A 378 16.12 0.90 22.51
CA PHE A 378 16.12 1.14 23.95
C PHE A 378 16.04 -0.15 24.75
N GLU A 379 15.20 -1.11 24.35
CA GLU A 379 15.11 -2.45 24.99
C GLU A 379 16.45 -3.20 24.94
N ARG A 380 17.22 -3.03 23.88
CA ARG A 380 18.56 -3.60 23.72
C ARG A 380 19.66 -2.80 24.45
N GLY A 381 19.32 -1.68 25.09
CA GLY A 381 20.27 -0.78 25.73
C GLY A 381 21.18 -0.02 24.74
N VAL A 382 20.72 0.14 23.49
CA VAL A 382 21.43 0.87 22.42
C VAL A 382 20.80 2.26 22.27
N THR A 383 21.63 3.29 22.17
CA THR A 383 21.17 4.64 21.85
C THR A 383 20.86 4.72 20.35
N PRO A 384 19.61 4.90 19.92
CA PRO A 384 19.21 4.90 18.50
C PRO A 384 19.54 6.23 17.83
N SER A 385 20.83 6.56 17.73
CA SER A 385 21.24 7.89 17.32
C SER A 385 20.92 8.19 15.85
N ALA A 386 20.91 7.19 14.99
CA ALA A 386 20.53 7.34 13.59
C ALA A 386 19.01 7.45 13.44
N THR A 387 18.24 6.58 14.11
CA THR A 387 16.76 6.63 14.06
C THR A 387 16.21 7.94 14.62
N ALA A 388 16.78 8.46 15.71
CA ALA A 388 16.32 9.71 16.34
C ALA A 388 16.44 10.93 15.41
N MET A 389 17.26 10.86 14.34
CA MET A 389 17.30 11.92 13.32
C MET A 389 15.97 12.12 12.62
N LEU A 390 15.22 11.05 12.38
CA LEU A 390 13.95 11.11 11.64
C LEU A 390 12.89 11.94 12.37
N PRO A 391 12.56 11.65 13.65
CA PRO A 391 11.64 12.49 14.39
C PRO A 391 12.19 13.90 14.68
N ALA A 392 13.50 14.11 14.76
CA ALA A 392 14.07 15.44 14.88
C ALA A 392 13.87 16.26 13.59
N LEU A 393 14.00 15.66 12.43
CA LEU A 393 13.65 16.29 11.15
C LEU A 393 12.15 16.61 11.07
N PHE A 394 11.30 15.68 11.52
CA PHE A 394 9.85 15.90 11.57
C PHE A 394 9.48 17.02 12.55
N PHE A 395 10.13 17.10 13.70
CA PHE A 395 9.92 18.19 14.65
C PHE A 395 10.23 19.58 14.02
N ARG A 396 11.35 19.72 13.29
CA ARG A 396 11.66 20.95 12.55
C ARG A 396 10.71 21.23 11.40
N PHE A 397 10.22 20.18 10.76
CA PHE A 397 9.17 20.28 9.75
C PHE A 397 7.86 20.82 10.36
N LEU A 398 7.42 20.28 11.51
CA LEU A 398 6.25 20.76 12.25
C LEU A 398 6.42 22.20 12.75
N GLU A 399 7.62 22.57 13.18
CA GLU A 399 7.90 23.97 13.57
C GLU A 399 7.65 24.93 12.42
N ARG A 400 8.09 24.59 11.20
CA ARG A 400 7.78 25.39 10.00
C ARG A 400 6.32 25.37 9.63
N TRP A 401 5.65 24.24 9.80
CA TRP A 401 4.20 24.18 9.65
C TRP A 401 3.50 25.12 10.63
N ASN A 402 3.86 25.08 11.89
CA ASN A 402 3.32 25.95 12.94
C ASN A 402 3.55 27.43 12.63
N ALA A 403 4.70 27.78 12.07
CA ALA A 403 5.05 29.13 11.66
C ALA A 403 4.43 29.56 10.31
N GLY A 404 3.72 28.68 9.60
CA GLY A 404 3.16 28.96 8.28
C GLY A 404 4.21 29.16 7.18
N THR A 405 5.41 28.59 7.34
CA THR A 405 6.55 28.78 6.42
C THR A 405 6.87 27.56 5.56
N LEU A 406 6.05 26.50 5.63
CA LEU A 406 6.17 25.38 4.68
C LEU A 406 5.88 25.84 3.24
N PRO A 407 6.55 25.27 2.22
CA PRO A 407 6.33 25.62 0.82
C PRO A 407 5.00 25.11 0.25
N TYR A 408 4.26 24.31 1.00
CA TYR A 408 2.99 23.69 0.62
C TYR A 408 2.08 23.47 1.83
N ALA A 409 0.80 23.21 1.58
CA ALA A 409 -0.13 22.81 2.63
C ALA A 409 0.19 21.39 3.12
N TYR A 410 0.44 21.26 4.43
CA TYR A 410 0.60 19.96 5.08
C TYR A 410 -0.76 19.33 5.32
N GLN A 411 -0.87 18.02 5.06
CA GLN A 411 -2.06 17.21 5.30
C GLN A 411 -1.71 16.06 6.22
N ASP A 412 -2.55 15.86 7.24
CA ASP A 412 -2.41 14.74 8.17
C ASP A 412 -3.81 14.36 8.69
N GLY A 413 -4.19 13.10 8.46
CA GLY A 413 -5.53 12.61 8.80
C GLY A 413 -5.74 12.31 10.28
N VAL A 414 -4.66 12.24 11.07
CA VAL A 414 -4.68 11.83 12.49
C VAL A 414 -4.34 12.98 13.42
N MET A 415 -3.62 13.98 12.94
CA MET A 415 -3.13 15.10 13.75
C MET A 415 -4.27 15.98 14.29
N ASP A 416 -4.32 16.14 15.61
CA ASP A 416 -5.06 17.28 16.23
C ASP A 416 -4.20 18.54 16.14
N GLU A 417 -4.58 19.47 15.26
CA GLU A 417 -3.83 20.73 15.04
C GLU A 417 -3.66 21.56 16.32
N ARG A 418 -4.62 21.51 17.25
CA ARG A 418 -4.51 22.24 18.51
C ARG A 418 -3.41 21.67 19.40
N ILE A 419 -3.29 20.33 19.44
CA ILE A 419 -2.23 19.66 20.17
C ILE A 419 -0.89 19.96 19.52
N ALA A 420 -0.79 19.84 18.21
CA ALA A 420 0.44 20.11 17.46
C ALA A 420 0.91 21.57 17.61
N HIS A 421 0.01 22.55 17.53
CA HIS A 421 0.32 23.97 17.87
C HIS A 421 0.72 24.14 19.33
N GLY A 422 0.15 23.35 20.22
CA GLY A 422 0.45 23.33 21.65
C GLY A 422 1.91 23.00 21.94
N PHE A 423 2.55 22.16 21.16
CA PHE A 423 3.98 21.85 21.33
C PHE A 423 4.83 23.11 21.28
N PHE A 424 4.59 23.96 20.28
CA PHE A 424 5.39 25.19 20.05
C PHE A 424 4.98 26.37 20.91
N SER A 425 3.89 26.24 21.67
CA SER A 425 3.46 27.19 22.69
C SER A 425 3.96 26.84 24.09
N ALA A 426 4.52 25.65 24.27
CA ALA A 426 5.05 25.18 25.55
C ALA A 426 6.39 25.86 25.89
N PRO A 427 6.76 25.97 27.19
CA PRO A 427 8.07 26.50 27.60
C PRO A 427 9.26 25.71 27.04
N ASP A 428 9.08 24.40 26.85
CA ASP A 428 10.02 23.51 26.16
C ASP A 428 9.27 22.74 25.08
N PRO A 429 9.34 23.20 23.82
CA PRO A 429 8.64 22.57 22.72
C PRO A 429 9.04 21.10 22.46
N LEU A 430 10.34 20.78 22.63
CA LEU A 430 10.81 19.41 22.40
C LEU A 430 10.32 18.46 23.46
N GLN A 431 10.28 18.90 24.72
CA GLN A 431 9.72 18.11 25.81
C GLN A 431 8.21 17.90 25.61
N ALA A 432 7.46 18.90 25.16
CA ALA A 432 6.05 18.78 24.84
C ALA A 432 5.81 17.76 23.72
N PHE A 433 6.62 17.78 22.66
CA PHE A 433 6.58 16.81 21.59
C PHE A 433 6.93 15.38 22.08
N ALA A 434 7.98 15.23 22.93
CA ALA A 434 8.37 13.95 23.51
C ALA A 434 7.35 13.40 24.52
N ALA A 435 6.43 14.22 24.99
CA ALA A 435 5.36 13.84 25.92
C ALA A 435 4.08 13.35 25.25
N ASP A 436 3.96 13.49 23.95
CA ASP A 436 2.77 13.11 23.20
C ASP A 436 2.62 11.59 23.14
N ARG A 437 1.50 11.08 23.65
CA ARG A 437 1.25 9.63 23.72
C ARG A 437 0.81 9.04 22.38
N LEU A 438 0.19 9.83 21.52
CA LEU A 438 -0.18 9.38 20.18
C LEU A 438 1.07 9.06 19.36
N LEU A 439 2.10 9.91 19.48
CA LEU A 439 3.36 9.72 18.76
C LEU A 439 4.27 8.64 19.37
N TRP A 440 4.29 8.52 20.71
CA TRP A 440 5.33 7.76 21.40
C TRP A 440 4.84 6.58 22.23
N GLY A 441 3.53 6.45 22.41
CA GLY A 441 2.96 5.35 23.23
C GLY A 441 3.58 5.28 24.62
N SER A 442 4.14 4.12 24.96
CA SER A 442 4.81 3.88 26.25
C SER A 442 6.16 4.59 26.41
N MET A 443 6.78 5.05 25.31
CA MET A 443 8.04 5.80 25.37
C MET A 443 7.84 7.27 25.75
N ALA A 444 6.61 7.78 25.71
CA ALA A 444 6.33 9.18 26.03
C ALA A 444 6.88 9.57 27.42
N GLN A 445 7.57 10.71 27.48
CA GLN A 445 8.18 11.27 28.71
C GLN A 445 9.30 10.40 29.32
N THR A 446 9.88 9.46 28.59
CA THR A 446 11.04 8.72 29.11
C THR A 446 12.32 9.52 28.92
N PRO A 447 13.26 9.48 29.88
CA PRO A 447 14.54 10.17 29.77
C PRO A 447 15.35 9.73 28.56
N GLU A 448 15.24 8.48 28.14
CA GLU A 448 15.92 7.89 27.00
C GLU A 448 15.44 8.55 25.71
N LEU A 449 14.12 8.68 25.52
CA LEU A 449 13.55 9.35 24.36
C LEU A 449 13.91 10.84 24.31
N GLU A 450 13.74 11.55 25.43
CA GLU A 450 14.06 12.96 25.52
C GLU A 450 15.54 13.24 25.18
N SER A 451 16.45 12.41 25.73
CA SER A 451 17.88 12.52 25.44
C SER A 451 18.24 12.22 23.98
N ALA A 452 17.62 11.19 23.40
CA ALA A 452 17.85 10.83 22.00
C ALA A 452 17.37 11.93 21.05
N LEU A 453 16.16 12.47 21.29
CA LEU A 453 15.59 13.55 20.50
C LEU A 453 16.40 14.86 20.62
N ALA A 454 16.83 15.24 21.84
CA ALA A 454 17.63 16.43 22.04
C ALA A 454 18.99 16.35 21.32
N GLY A 455 19.65 15.20 21.40
CA GLY A 455 20.91 14.95 20.70
C GLY A 455 20.78 14.97 19.19
N ALA A 456 19.68 14.40 18.66
CA ALA A 456 19.39 14.41 17.24
C ALA A 456 19.03 15.81 16.75
N LEU A 457 18.19 16.54 17.49
CA LEU A 457 17.78 17.89 17.13
C LEU A 457 18.98 18.85 17.03
N ALA A 458 19.92 18.76 17.96
CA ALA A 458 21.16 19.55 17.89
C ALA A 458 21.95 19.26 16.59
N ARG A 459 21.97 18.01 16.12
CA ARG A 459 22.62 17.64 14.84
C ARG A 459 21.87 18.18 13.63
N VAL A 460 20.53 18.13 13.65
CA VAL A 460 19.67 18.73 12.61
C VAL A 460 19.91 20.23 12.53
N ASP A 461 19.99 20.92 13.67
CA ASP A 461 20.23 22.37 13.71
C ASP A 461 21.57 22.75 13.10
N VAL A 462 22.64 22.01 13.45
CA VAL A 462 23.96 22.21 12.84
C VAL A 462 23.93 21.98 11.33
N TRP A 463 23.21 20.96 10.88
CA TRP A 463 23.06 20.69 9.45
C TRP A 463 22.28 21.80 8.73
N LEU A 464 21.14 22.24 9.27
CA LEU A 464 20.34 23.33 8.70
C LEU A 464 21.12 24.65 8.65
N ALA A 465 21.86 24.98 9.71
CA ALA A 465 22.70 26.18 9.73
C ALA A 465 23.80 26.18 8.64
N LYS A 466 24.43 25.03 8.38
CA LYS A 466 25.40 24.87 7.28
C LYS A 466 24.78 25.06 5.89
N ARG A 467 23.48 24.77 5.75
CA ARG A 467 22.72 24.93 4.51
C ARG A 467 22.09 26.32 4.33
N GLY A 468 22.23 27.22 5.32
CA GLY A 468 21.55 28.51 5.33
C GLY A 468 20.01 28.39 5.40
N ALA A 469 19.53 27.28 5.95
CA ALA A 469 18.12 26.92 6.04
C ALA A 469 17.59 26.92 7.50
N ALA A 470 18.38 27.48 8.44
CA ALA A 470 18.04 27.60 9.86
C ALA A 470 16.97 28.66 10.12
#